data_a82a71d7e58e1e00089914a05af3368f
#
_entry.id   a82a71d7e58e1e00089914a05af3368f
#
_cell.length_a   1.000
_cell.length_b   1.000
_cell.length_c   1.000
_cell.angle_alpha   90.00
_cell.angle_beta   90.00
_cell.angle_gamma   90.00
#
_symmetry.space_group_name_H-M   'P 1'
#
loop_
_entity.id
_entity.type
_entity.pdbx_description
1 polymer ?
#
loop_
_entity_poly.entity_id
_entity_poly.type
_entity_poly.pdbx_seq_one_letter_code
_entity_poly.pdbx_strand_id
1 'polypeptide(L)'
;MTLVSGTHGAHGATYRDRGGRQVVDHYGKPERVGKAVRNVVGTIEMGYGILSVTGDDRVAFVDNAVSNRIPADDGRGVYALLLDPQGGIETDMYVYHADERLLVFLPPERTESVADDWSSKVFIQDVEIEDVSDEFGVFGVHGPKSTEKVASVLGGPGAPEEPLSFVRGSMVDAGVTVIATDAPLGEEGYEVVCTADDAEQVFDTLINRGLNAATFGYRTWDALSAEAGTPLFEYELAGTVPNVLGLRNALDFEKGCYVGQEVVSRVENQGRPSRRLVGLALDGLADAIGEIDGDAEPDRYDDVLPTPGAAVFDGDAAVGEVTRAAVGPASGDPIALALVRFDAALDAVSVRVDGAEVAASHEALPFVDGSARSARLPTYPER
;
A
#
# COMPACT_ATOMS: atom_id res chain seq x y z
N MET A 1 -13.91 -6.16 -12.16
CA MET A 1 -13.22 -6.35 -13.49
C MET A 1 -12.38 -5.12 -13.71
N THR A 2 -11.19 -5.23 -14.32
CA THR A 2 -10.36 -4.06 -14.65
C THR A 2 -11.09 -3.18 -15.68
N LEU A 3 -10.96 -1.85 -15.56
CA LEU A 3 -11.63 -0.90 -16.49
C LEU A 3 -10.95 -0.87 -17.86
N VAL A 4 -9.66 -1.17 -17.91
CA VAL A 4 -8.83 -1.11 -19.13
C VAL A 4 -8.37 -2.49 -19.61
N SER A 5 -9.24 -3.49 -19.49
CA SER A 5 -8.94 -4.90 -19.82
C SER A 5 -8.42 -5.11 -21.24
N GLY A 6 -8.89 -4.33 -22.22
CA GLY A 6 -8.42 -4.38 -23.61
C GLY A 6 -6.93 -4.01 -23.73
N THR A 7 -6.53 -2.93 -23.11
CA THR A 7 -5.12 -2.47 -23.08
C THR A 7 -4.25 -3.46 -22.30
N HIS A 8 -4.70 -3.95 -21.15
CA HIS A 8 -3.98 -4.95 -20.39
C HIS A 8 -3.76 -6.24 -21.18
N GLY A 9 -4.80 -6.75 -21.84
CA GLY A 9 -4.72 -7.93 -22.69
C GLY A 9 -3.72 -7.76 -23.85
N ALA A 10 -3.71 -6.59 -24.49
CA ALA A 10 -2.75 -6.28 -25.56
C ALA A 10 -1.27 -6.27 -25.06
N HIS A 11 -1.03 -6.00 -23.78
CA HIS A 11 0.28 -6.03 -23.15
C HIS A 11 0.60 -7.38 -22.50
N GLY A 12 -0.25 -8.41 -22.64
CA GLY A 12 0.01 -9.76 -22.09
C GLY A 12 -0.16 -9.86 -20.58
N ALA A 13 -1.12 -9.14 -20.01
CA ALA A 13 -1.40 -9.18 -18.58
C ALA A 13 -1.89 -10.55 -18.11
N THR A 14 -1.37 -10.99 -16.98
CA THR A 14 -1.90 -12.07 -16.15
C THR A 14 -2.66 -11.43 -14.99
N TYR A 15 -3.76 -12.07 -14.56
CA TYR A 15 -4.65 -11.50 -13.55
C TYR A 15 -4.70 -12.38 -12.30
N ARG A 16 -4.95 -11.73 -11.16
CA ARG A 16 -5.29 -12.40 -9.89
C ARG A 16 -6.54 -11.78 -9.26
N ASP A 17 -7.17 -12.52 -8.36
CA ASP A 17 -8.17 -11.94 -7.47
C ASP A 17 -7.49 -11.21 -6.32
N ARG A 18 -7.99 -10.03 -5.99
CA ARG A 18 -7.60 -9.27 -4.82
C ARG A 18 -8.84 -8.74 -4.14
N GLY A 19 -9.23 -9.40 -3.07
CA GLY A 19 -10.41 -9.01 -2.29
C GLY A 19 -11.72 -9.02 -3.09
N GLY A 20 -11.90 -10.00 -3.99
CA GLY A 20 -13.06 -10.10 -4.87
C GLY A 20 -12.99 -9.23 -6.14
N ARG A 21 -11.96 -8.41 -6.29
CA ARG A 21 -11.71 -7.61 -7.49
C ARG A 21 -10.59 -8.24 -8.33
N GLN A 22 -10.85 -8.43 -9.62
CA GLN A 22 -9.82 -8.89 -10.54
C GLN A 22 -8.86 -7.75 -10.84
N VAL A 23 -7.57 -7.95 -10.59
CA VAL A 23 -6.49 -6.99 -10.84
C VAL A 23 -5.38 -7.61 -11.68
N VAL A 24 -4.54 -6.78 -12.30
CA VAL A 24 -3.36 -7.29 -13.01
C VAL A 24 -2.32 -7.78 -11.99
N ASP A 25 -1.91 -9.04 -12.13
CA ASP A 25 -0.80 -9.61 -11.35
C ASP A 25 0.55 -9.19 -11.93
N HIS A 26 0.80 -9.47 -13.21
CA HIS A 26 2.02 -9.08 -13.91
C HIS A 26 1.83 -9.04 -15.43
N TYR A 27 2.84 -8.51 -16.14
CA TYR A 27 2.96 -8.49 -17.61
C TYR A 27 4.18 -9.31 -18.09
N GLY A 28 4.43 -10.44 -17.43
CA GLY A 28 5.52 -11.37 -17.78
C GLY A 28 6.67 -11.34 -16.78
N LYS A 29 7.53 -10.34 -16.74
CA LYS A 29 8.78 -10.33 -15.96
C LYS A 29 8.76 -9.28 -14.85
N PRO A 30 8.09 -9.55 -13.71
CA PRO A 30 7.90 -8.59 -12.63
C PRO A 30 9.22 -8.07 -12.04
N GLU A 31 10.28 -8.88 -11.96
CA GLU A 31 11.60 -8.48 -11.44
C GLU A 31 12.27 -7.43 -12.34
N ARG A 32 12.18 -7.59 -13.67
CA ARG A 32 12.71 -6.59 -14.62
C ARG A 32 11.89 -5.31 -14.59
N VAL A 33 10.57 -5.45 -14.47
CA VAL A 33 9.66 -4.31 -14.38
C VAL A 33 9.90 -3.56 -13.06
N GLY A 34 10.09 -4.27 -11.94
CA GLY A 34 10.45 -3.67 -10.66
C GLY A 34 11.72 -2.81 -10.74
N LYS A 35 12.77 -3.32 -11.41
CA LYS A 35 13.99 -2.53 -11.70
C LYS A 35 13.70 -1.29 -12.56
N ALA A 36 12.81 -1.38 -13.54
CA ALA A 36 12.45 -0.23 -14.37
C ALA A 36 11.69 0.84 -13.55
N VAL A 37 10.80 0.43 -12.65
CA VAL A 37 10.12 1.34 -11.72
C VAL A 37 11.12 2.05 -10.81
N ARG A 38 12.05 1.30 -10.18
CA ARG A 38 13.10 1.86 -9.31
C ARG A 38 14.02 2.85 -10.02
N ASN A 39 14.31 2.63 -11.30
CA ASN A 39 15.27 3.46 -12.03
C ASN A 39 14.63 4.63 -12.79
N VAL A 40 13.35 4.51 -13.13
CA VAL A 40 12.67 5.50 -13.99
C VAL A 40 11.26 5.78 -13.47
N VAL A 41 10.26 5.07 -13.99
CA VAL A 41 8.85 5.22 -13.63
C VAL A 41 8.02 4.05 -14.14
N GLY A 42 7.03 3.65 -13.37
CA GLY A 42 6.00 2.70 -13.79
C GLY A 42 4.60 3.19 -13.53
N THR A 43 3.63 2.56 -14.19
CA THR A 43 2.21 2.80 -13.97
C THR A 43 1.45 1.50 -13.74
N ILE A 44 0.45 1.55 -12.85
CA ILE A 44 -0.39 0.43 -12.43
C ILE A 44 -1.85 0.88 -12.35
N GLU A 45 -2.80 0.02 -12.75
CA GLU A 45 -4.21 0.20 -12.39
C GLU A 45 -4.43 -0.26 -10.96
N MET A 46 -4.95 0.64 -10.11
CA MET A 46 -5.20 0.36 -8.69
C MET A 46 -6.57 -0.30 -8.50
N GLY A 47 -6.63 -1.31 -7.64
CA GLY A 47 -7.84 -2.07 -7.36
C GLY A 47 -8.52 -1.64 -6.05
N TYR A 48 -8.74 -0.35 -5.83
CA TYR A 48 -9.44 0.13 -4.64
C TYR A 48 -10.95 -0.15 -4.68
N GLY A 49 -11.54 -0.33 -3.49
CA GLY A 49 -12.91 0.04 -3.24
C GLY A 49 -12.98 1.54 -2.95
N ILE A 50 -14.05 2.21 -3.38
CA ILE A 50 -14.20 3.65 -3.19
C ILE A 50 -15.59 3.94 -2.66
N LEU A 51 -15.67 4.57 -1.46
CA LEU A 51 -16.90 5.09 -0.92
C LEU A 51 -16.96 6.61 -1.12
N SER A 52 -18.14 7.10 -1.48
CA SER A 52 -18.50 8.51 -1.45
C SER A 52 -19.32 8.79 -0.18
N VAL A 53 -18.87 9.73 0.65
CA VAL A 53 -19.60 10.16 1.83
C VAL A 53 -19.99 11.62 1.65
N THR A 54 -21.29 11.91 1.63
CA THR A 54 -21.89 13.24 1.41
C THR A 54 -22.72 13.69 2.61
N GLY A 55 -23.27 14.91 2.57
CA GLY A 55 -24.05 15.53 3.64
C GLY A 55 -23.24 16.48 4.52
N ASP A 56 -23.95 17.33 5.27
CA ASP A 56 -23.31 18.40 6.06
C ASP A 56 -22.46 17.86 7.21
N ASP A 57 -22.83 16.69 7.77
CA ASP A 57 -22.14 16.06 8.90
C ASP A 57 -21.02 15.08 8.49
N ARG A 58 -20.73 14.90 7.18
CA ARG A 58 -19.79 13.89 6.64
C ARG A 58 -18.41 13.89 7.28
N VAL A 59 -17.82 15.09 7.45
CA VAL A 59 -16.46 15.21 8.02
C VAL A 59 -16.46 14.79 9.49
N ALA A 60 -17.42 15.26 10.29
CA ALA A 60 -17.51 14.89 11.69
C ALA A 60 -17.83 13.41 11.90
N PHE A 61 -18.67 12.83 11.02
CA PHE A 61 -19.02 11.42 11.05
C PHE A 61 -17.79 10.53 10.81
N VAL A 62 -17.07 10.75 9.70
CA VAL A 62 -15.88 9.96 9.37
C VAL A 62 -14.76 10.21 10.38
N ASP A 63 -14.55 11.46 10.81
CA ASP A 63 -13.53 11.78 11.82
C ASP A 63 -13.79 11.00 13.15
N ASN A 64 -15.02 10.81 13.57
CA ASN A 64 -15.34 10.01 14.76
C ASN A 64 -15.15 8.49 14.55
N ALA A 65 -15.18 8.01 13.31
CA ALA A 65 -15.06 6.59 13.00
C ALA A 65 -13.61 6.11 12.92
N VAL A 66 -12.67 6.95 12.45
CA VAL A 66 -11.31 6.53 12.10
C VAL A 66 -10.26 7.06 13.06
N SER A 67 -9.06 6.49 13.01
CA SER A 67 -7.94 6.75 13.92
C SER A 67 -7.22 8.09 13.71
N ASN A 68 -7.39 8.72 12.55
CA ASN A 68 -6.70 9.96 12.21
C ASN A 68 -7.70 11.09 11.94
N ARG A 69 -7.23 12.34 12.01
CA ARG A 69 -8.06 13.53 11.81
C ARG A 69 -8.34 13.78 10.34
N ILE A 70 -9.62 13.93 9.98
CA ILE A 70 -10.04 14.23 8.61
C ILE A 70 -9.74 15.69 8.28
N PRO A 71 -9.06 15.98 7.14
CA PRO A 71 -8.80 17.36 6.71
C PRO A 71 -10.11 18.13 6.47
N ALA A 72 -10.12 19.40 6.88
CA ALA A 72 -11.27 20.27 6.65
C ALA A 72 -11.25 20.91 5.25
N ASP A 73 -10.08 21.01 4.61
CA ASP A 73 -9.87 21.73 3.36
C ASP A 73 -9.98 20.80 2.14
N ASP A 74 -10.65 21.29 1.09
CA ASP A 74 -10.64 20.65 -0.22
C ASP A 74 -9.21 20.50 -0.77
N GLY A 75 -8.95 19.42 -1.48
CA GLY A 75 -7.62 19.16 -2.04
C GLY A 75 -6.66 18.46 -1.09
N ARG A 76 -7.14 17.99 0.07
CA ARG A 76 -6.35 17.33 1.10
C ARG A 76 -6.89 15.94 1.41
N GLY A 77 -6.00 15.05 1.79
CA GLY A 77 -6.34 13.71 2.26
C GLY A 77 -5.52 13.30 3.47
N VAL A 78 -5.88 12.17 4.04
CA VAL A 78 -5.22 11.55 5.18
C VAL A 78 -5.26 10.03 5.06
N TYR A 79 -4.21 9.37 5.54
CA TYR A 79 -4.20 7.93 5.77
C TYR A 79 -4.69 7.64 7.18
N ALA A 80 -5.68 6.76 7.30
CA ALA A 80 -6.36 6.45 8.55
C ALA A 80 -6.70 4.96 8.65
N LEU A 81 -7.03 4.52 9.86
CA LEU A 81 -7.42 3.15 10.17
C LEU A 81 -8.82 3.12 10.77
N LEU A 82 -9.60 2.12 10.38
CA LEU A 82 -10.78 1.69 11.13
C LEU A 82 -10.34 0.56 12.05
N LEU A 83 -10.62 0.68 13.34
CA LEU A 83 -10.21 -0.27 14.35
C LEU A 83 -11.41 -0.95 15.02
N ASP A 84 -11.22 -2.19 15.45
CA ASP A 84 -12.12 -2.89 16.34
C ASP A 84 -11.96 -2.41 17.81
N PRO A 85 -12.88 -2.78 18.72
CA PRO A 85 -12.79 -2.41 20.14
C PRO A 85 -11.53 -2.96 20.84
N GLN A 86 -10.87 -3.97 20.30
CA GLN A 86 -9.62 -4.55 20.79
C GLN A 86 -8.38 -3.85 20.23
N GLY A 87 -8.57 -2.84 19.37
CA GLY A 87 -7.53 -2.06 18.74
C GLY A 87 -6.91 -2.72 17.51
N GLY A 88 -7.47 -3.82 17.04
CA GLY A 88 -7.07 -4.48 15.80
C GLY A 88 -7.55 -3.69 14.58
N ILE A 89 -6.72 -3.65 13.54
CA ILE A 89 -7.05 -2.97 12.28
C ILE A 89 -8.11 -3.78 11.53
N GLU A 90 -9.30 -3.22 11.40
CA GLU A 90 -10.36 -3.77 10.53
C GLU A 90 -10.11 -3.46 9.06
N THR A 91 -9.64 -2.25 8.78
CA THR A 91 -9.15 -1.82 7.47
C THR A 91 -8.31 -0.56 7.58
N ASP A 92 -7.44 -0.35 6.60
CA ASP A 92 -6.82 0.94 6.33
C ASP A 92 -7.56 1.68 5.22
N MET A 93 -7.38 2.98 5.14
CA MET A 93 -8.01 3.80 4.11
C MET A 93 -7.30 5.13 3.90
N TYR A 94 -7.44 5.64 2.69
CA TYR A 94 -7.19 7.05 2.40
C TYR A 94 -8.51 7.80 2.35
N VAL A 95 -8.61 8.92 3.03
CA VAL A 95 -9.79 9.78 3.02
C VAL A 95 -9.42 11.12 2.41
N TYR A 96 -10.03 11.47 1.28
CA TYR A 96 -9.79 12.71 0.55
C TYR A 96 -10.99 13.64 0.67
N HIS A 97 -10.75 14.90 1.06
CA HIS A 97 -11.79 15.94 1.07
C HIS A 97 -11.91 16.53 -0.34
N ALA A 98 -12.98 16.18 -1.05
CA ALA A 98 -13.23 16.53 -2.44
C ALA A 98 -14.52 17.36 -2.58
N ASP A 99 -14.44 18.66 -2.34
CA ASP A 99 -15.55 19.63 -2.33
C ASP A 99 -16.66 19.22 -1.33
N GLU A 100 -17.84 18.85 -1.82
CA GLU A 100 -19.02 18.52 -1.01
C GLU A 100 -19.08 17.06 -0.56
N ARG A 101 -18.02 16.28 -0.80
CA ARG A 101 -17.93 14.87 -0.41
C ARG A 101 -16.55 14.49 0.12
N LEU A 102 -16.51 13.39 0.86
CA LEU A 102 -15.28 12.65 1.13
C LEU A 102 -15.24 11.46 0.18
N LEU A 103 -14.08 11.22 -0.42
CA LEU A 103 -13.79 9.97 -1.14
C LEU A 103 -12.91 9.12 -0.24
N VAL A 104 -13.36 7.89 0.04
CA VAL A 104 -12.67 6.94 0.91
C VAL A 104 -12.17 5.78 0.06
N PHE A 105 -10.85 5.65 -0.07
CA PHE A 105 -10.19 4.60 -0.82
C PHE A 105 -9.71 3.53 0.15
N LEU A 106 -10.16 2.30 -0.03
CA LEU A 106 -9.90 1.20 0.90
C LEU A 106 -9.72 -0.14 0.14
N PRO A 107 -9.26 -1.21 0.83
CA PRO A 107 -9.21 -2.54 0.25
C PRO A 107 -10.58 -2.99 -0.26
N PRO A 108 -10.69 -3.53 -1.48
CA PRO A 108 -11.97 -3.81 -2.12
C PRO A 108 -12.86 -4.78 -1.33
N GLU A 109 -12.27 -5.76 -0.63
CA GLU A 109 -12.98 -6.71 0.23
C GLU A 109 -13.63 -6.08 1.47
N ARG A 110 -13.28 -4.83 1.77
CA ARG A 110 -13.82 -4.10 2.93
C ARG A 110 -14.92 -3.11 2.57
N THR A 111 -15.10 -2.81 1.29
CA THR A 111 -15.99 -1.74 0.82
C THR A 111 -17.43 -1.94 1.28
N GLU A 112 -18.02 -3.10 0.97
CA GLU A 112 -19.40 -3.41 1.35
C GLU A 112 -19.59 -3.40 2.88
N SER A 113 -18.67 -4.07 3.60
CA SER A 113 -18.78 -4.16 5.07
C SER A 113 -18.63 -2.81 5.77
N VAL A 114 -17.79 -1.91 5.26
CA VAL A 114 -17.64 -0.55 5.81
C VAL A 114 -18.86 0.30 5.46
N ALA A 115 -19.36 0.24 4.23
CA ALA A 115 -20.56 0.96 3.81
C ALA A 115 -21.77 0.58 4.66
N ASP A 116 -22.00 -0.72 4.87
CA ASP A 116 -23.11 -1.25 5.68
C ASP A 116 -22.97 -0.84 7.16
N ASP A 117 -21.78 -1.02 7.73
CA ASP A 117 -21.51 -0.66 9.12
C ASP A 117 -21.74 0.85 9.37
N TRP A 118 -21.19 1.70 8.51
CA TRP A 118 -21.32 3.14 8.63
C TRP A 118 -22.76 3.59 8.41
N SER A 119 -23.45 3.08 7.38
CA SER A 119 -24.86 3.39 7.11
C SER A 119 -25.75 3.02 8.30
N SER A 120 -25.46 1.90 8.97
CA SER A 120 -26.20 1.47 10.17
C SER A 120 -26.03 2.39 11.37
N LYS A 121 -24.98 3.20 11.40
CA LYS A 121 -24.63 4.15 12.48
C LYS A 121 -25.13 5.58 12.22
N VAL A 122 -25.68 5.86 11.04
CA VAL A 122 -26.32 7.15 10.73
C VAL A 122 -27.72 7.17 11.33
N PHE A 123 -27.98 8.05 12.32
CA PHE A 123 -29.31 8.17 12.98
C PHE A 123 -29.95 9.51 12.71
N ILE A 124 -29.28 10.60 13.05
CA ILE A 124 -29.79 11.98 12.96
C ILE A 124 -28.89 12.88 12.16
N GLN A 125 -27.69 12.38 11.84
CA GLN A 125 -26.69 13.11 11.03
C GLN A 125 -27.16 13.17 9.58
N ASP A 126 -26.86 14.29 8.94
CA ASP A 126 -26.98 14.44 7.49
C ASP A 126 -25.77 13.83 6.82
N VAL A 127 -25.83 12.51 6.57
CA VAL A 127 -24.77 11.71 5.96
C VAL A 127 -25.36 10.66 5.05
N GLU A 128 -24.85 10.57 3.83
CA GLU A 128 -25.15 9.51 2.88
C GLU A 128 -23.83 8.83 2.45
N ILE A 129 -23.86 7.50 2.34
CA ILE A 129 -22.68 6.67 2.01
C ILE A 129 -23.03 5.79 0.83
N GLU A 130 -22.25 5.90 -0.24
CA GLU A 130 -22.46 5.15 -1.47
C GLU A 130 -21.16 4.47 -1.91
N ASP A 131 -21.26 3.23 -2.39
CA ASP A 131 -20.17 2.56 -3.10
C ASP A 131 -20.13 3.07 -4.55
N VAL A 132 -19.07 3.79 -4.87
CA VAL A 132 -18.80 4.39 -6.18
C VAL A 132 -17.57 3.77 -6.86
N SER A 133 -17.19 2.58 -6.44
CA SER A 133 -15.96 1.89 -6.91
C SER A 133 -15.90 1.71 -8.42
N ASP A 134 -17.04 1.52 -9.08
CA ASP A 134 -17.12 1.31 -10.52
C ASP A 134 -17.25 2.62 -11.32
N GLU A 135 -17.35 3.77 -10.65
CA GLU A 135 -17.42 5.08 -11.31
C GLU A 135 -16.05 5.67 -11.62
N PHE A 136 -14.99 5.17 -10.99
CA PHE A 136 -13.65 5.73 -11.07
C PHE A 136 -12.60 4.73 -11.54
N GLY A 137 -11.72 5.20 -12.44
CA GLY A 137 -10.41 4.60 -12.69
C GLY A 137 -9.35 5.27 -11.84
N VAL A 138 -8.48 4.48 -11.21
CA VAL A 138 -7.34 4.97 -10.42
C VAL A 138 -6.06 4.34 -10.94
N PHE A 139 -5.10 5.18 -11.32
CA PHE A 139 -3.82 4.75 -11.91
C PHE A 139 -2.66 5.28 -11.10
N GLY A 140 -1.86 4.37 -10.51
CA GLY A 140 -0.62 4.72 -9.82
C GLY A 140 0.49 5.03 -10.82
N VAL A 141 1.29 6.06 -10.54
CA VAL A 141 2.50 6.44 -11.28
C VAL A 141 3.63 6.57 -10.27
N HIS A 142 4.58 5.64 -10.26
CA HIS A 142 5.59 5.53 -9.21
C HIS A 142 7.01 5.42 -9.78
N GLY A 143 7.97 5.99 -9.07
CA GLY A 143 9.39 5.94 -9.40
C GLY A 143 10.04 7.32 -9.38
N PRO A 144 11.38 7.41 -9.42
CA PRO A 144 12.12 8.67 -9.29
C PRO A 144 11.84 9.71 -10.39
N LYS A 145 11.13 9.30 -11.46
CA LYS A 145 10.69 10.17 -12.55
C LYS A 145 9.16 10.36 -12.62
N SER A 146 8.45 10.01 -11.55
CA SER A 146 6.98 10.12 -11.52
C SER A 146 6.51 11.57 -11.65
N THR A 147 7.19 12.52 -10.99
CA THR A 147 6.90 13.95 -11.11
C THR A 147 7.09 14.46 -12.54
N GLU A 148 8.20 14.09 -13.21
CA GLU A 148 8.43 14.44 -14.62
C GLU A 148 7.37 13.82 -15.53
N LYS A 149 7.00 12.56 -15.24
CA LYS A 149 5.98 11.83 -16.00
C LYS A 149 4.64 12.54 -15.91
N VAL A 150 4.15 12.80 -14.72
CA VAL A 150 2.86 13.48 -14.50
C VAL A 150 2.88 14.87 -15.10
N ALA A 151 3.91 15.67 -14.86
CA ALA A 151 4.04 17.01 -15.43
C ALA A 151 4.05 17.03 -16.97
N SER A 152 4.52 15.96 -17.61
CA SER A 152 4.57 15.86 -19.09
C SER A 152 3.21 15.62 -19.74
N VAL A 153 2.20 15.18 -18.98
CA VAL A 153 0.87 14.80 -19.52
C VAL A 153 -0.30 15.53 -18.86
N LEU A 154 -0.07 16.15 -17.70
CA LEU A 154 -1.11 16.90 -16.96
C LEU A 154 -1.25 18.31 -17.54
N GLY A 155 -2.45 18.64 -17.99
CA GLY A 155 -2.87 20.01 -18.33
C GLY A 155 -3.50 20.70 -17.12
N GLY A 156 -3.08 21.96 -16.85
CA GLY A 156 -3.60 22.75 -15.72
C GLY A 156 -2.52 23.09 -14.70
N PRO A 157 -2.83 23.04 -13.39
CA PRO A 157 -1.84 23.27 -12.36
C PRO A 157 -0.76 22.18 -12.41
N GLY A 158 0.44 22.45 -11.90
CA GLY A 158 1.49 21.44 -11.76
C GLY A 158 1.06 20.27 -10.88
N ALA A 159 1.89 19.20 -10.86
CA ALA A 159 1.67 18.09 -9.94
C ALA A 159 1.67 18.57 -8.48
N PRO A 160 0.83 17.98 -7.60
CA PRO A 160 0.82 18.33 -6.18
C PRO A 160 2.15 17.96 -5.51
N GLU A 161 2.63 18.80 -4.59
CA GLU A 161 3.95 18.61 -3.94
C GLU A 161 3.83 17.94 -2.57
N GLU A 162 2.75 18.24 -1.82
CA GLU A 162 2.58 17.71 -0.47
C GLU A 162 1.93 16.32 -0.49
N PRO A 163 2.42 15.36 0.28
CA PRO A 163 1.80 14.04 0.39
C PRO A 163 0.31 14.12 0.72
N LEU A 164 -0.48 13.28 0.07
CA LEU A 164 -1.93 13.19 0.18
C LEU A 164 -2.69 14.48 -0.16
N SER A 165 -2.01 15.47 -0.78
CA SER A 165 -2.69 16.59 -1.45
C SER A 165 -3.02 16.23 -2.89
N PHE A 166 -4.01 16.90 -3.47
CA PHE A 166 -4.37 16.69 -4.86
C PHE A 166 -4.72 17.98 -5.61
N VAL A 167 -4.61 17.90 -6.92
CA VAL A 167 -5.01 18.94 -7.85
C VAL A 167 -5.94 18.40 -8.92
N ARG A 168 -6.84 19.22 -9.43
CA ARG A 168 -7.71 18.88 -10.55
C ARG A 168 -7.13 19.47 -11.84
N GLY A 169 -7.12 18.68 -12.90
CA GLY A 169 -6.60 19.06 -14.21
C GLY A 169 -7.21 18.25 -15.32
N SER A 170 -6.48 18.11 -16.43
CA SER A 170 -6.91 17.27 -17.55
C SER A 170 -5.73 16.48 -18.12
N MET A 171 -6.04 15.30 -18.68
CA MET A 171 -5.12 14.56 -19.54
C MET A 171 -5.79 14.35 -20.88
N VAL A 172 -5.24 14.98 -21.93
CA VAL A 172 -5.92 15.15 -23.22
C VAL A 172 -7.26 15.86 -23.00
N ASP A 173 -8.39 15.19 -23.23
CA ASP A 173 -9.75 15.73 -23.05
C ASP A 173 -10.44 15.22 -21.77
N ALA A 174 -9.81 14.26 -21.05
CA ALA A 174 -10.34 13.69 -19.82
C ALA A 174 -10.04 14.59 -18.59
N GLY A 175 -11.06 14.83 -17.77
CA GLY A 175 -10.88 15.45 -16.46
C GLY A 175 -10.20 14.47 -15.49
N VAL A 176 -9.15 14.91 -14.80
CA VAL A 176 -8.43 14.08 -13.84
C VAL A 176 -8.19 14.79 -12.52
N THR A 177 -8.14 14.01 -11.46
CA THR A 177 -7.58 14.43 -10.17
C THR A 177 -6.26 13.71 -9.96
N VAL A 178 -5.19 14.46 -9.71
CA VAL A 178 -3.86 13.92 -9.45
C VAL A 178 -3.53 14.11 -7.99
N ILE A 179 -3.24 13.02 -7.30
CA ILE A 179 -2.96 12.93 -5.86
C ILE A 179 -1.48 12.60 -5.68
N ALA A 180 -0.74 13.34 -4.86
CA ALA A 180 0.59 12.91 -4.40
C ALA A 180 0.44 11.81 -3.36
N THR A 181 1.14 10.68 -3.52
CA THR A 181 1.03 9.57 -2.58
C THR A 181 1.86 9.78 -1.32
N ASP A 182 1.66 8.92 -0.31
CA ASP A 182 2.50 8.80 0.88
C ASP A 182 3.76 7.92 0.66
N ALA A 183 4.16 7.77 -0.60
CA ALA A 183 5.33 7.02 -1.07
C ALA A 183 5.33 5.52 -0.66
N PRO A 184 4.25 4.75 -0.85
CA PRO A 184 4.14 3.37 -0.36
C PRO A 184 5.17 2.41 -0.96
N LEU A 185 5.77 2.75 -2.09
CA LEU A 185 6.82 1.97 -2.74
C LEU A 185 8.25 2.47 -2.43
N GLY A 186 8.39 3.47 -1.53
CA GLY A 186 9.70 4.08 -1.25
C GLY A 186 10.18 5.00 -2.38
N GLU A 187 9.30 5.38 -3.30
CA GLU A 187 9.55 6.28 -4.41
C GLU A 187 8.54 7.41 -4.43
N GLU A 188 8.90 8.54 -5.04
CA GLU A 188 7.90 9.54 -5.41
C GLU A 188 6.78 8.88 -6.22
N GLY A 189 5.56 9.30 -5.99
CA GLY A 189 4.42 8.67 -6.64
C GLY A 189 3.17 9.54 -6.65
N TYR A 190 2.32 9.24 -7.62
CA TYR A 190 1.03 9.89 -7.80
C TYR A 190 -0.04 8.87 -8.10
N GLU A 191 -1.27 9.17 -7.71
CA GLU A 191 -2.45 8.48 -8.20
C GLU A 191 -3.25 9.43 -9.09
N VAL A 192 -3.61 8.96 -10.28
CA VAL A 192 -4.43 9.68 -11.25
C VAL A 192 -5.82 9.06 -11.22
N VAL A 193 -6.80 9.85 -10.78
CA VAL A 193 -8.21 9.45 -10.70
C VAL A 193 -8.97 10.09 -11.84
N CYS A 194 -9.76 9.31 -12.57
CA CYS A 194 -10.65 9.78 -13.63
C CYS A 194 -11.99 9.06 -13.55
N THR A 195 -12.97 9.47 -14.38
CA THR A 195 -14.19 8.68 -14.54
C THR A 195 -13.90 7.34 -15.23
N ALA A 196 -14.74 6.33 -14.98
CA ALA A 196 -14.60 5.02 -15.62
C ALA A 196 -14.62 5.12 -17.16
N ASP A 197 -15.42 6.03 -17.72
CA ASP A 197 -15.53 6.24 -19.16
C ASP A 197 -14.22 6.76 -19.79
N ASP A 198 -13.43 7.51 -19.02
CA ASP A 198 -12.16 8.10 -19.46
C ASP A 198 -10.95 7.18 -19.18
N ALA A 199 -11.14 6.07 -18.46
CA ALA A 199 -10.08 5.22 -17.93
C ALA A 199 -9.09 4.73 -19.00
N GLU A 200 -9.61 4.26 -20.15
CA GLU A 200 -8.76 3.75 -21.23
C GLU A 200 -7.88 4.86 -21.84
N GLN A 201 -8.45 6.05 -22.08
CA GLN A 201 -7.70 7.20 -22.61
C GLN A 201 -6.63 7.71 -21.64
N VAL A 202 -6.96 7.77 -20.34
CA VAL A 202 -6.03 8.21 -19.30
C VAL A 202 -4.89 7.21 -19.15
N PHE A 203 -5.19 5.92 -19.07
CA PHE A 203 -4.17 4.87 -18.97
C PHE A 203 -3.24 4.84 -20.19
N ASP A 204 -3.80 4.89 -21.41
CA ASP A 204 -3.01 4.99 -22.65
C ASP A 204 -2.08 6.21 -22.64
N THR A 205 -2.58 7.35 -22.17
CA THR A 205 -1.77 8.57 -22.02
C THR A 205 -0.63 8.38 -21.02
N LEU A 206 -0.89 7.72 -19.90
CA LEU A 206 0.13 7.44 -18.88
C LEU A 206 1.20 6.46 -19.37
N ILE A 207 0.92 5.53 -20.24
CA ILE A 207 1.94 4.60 -20.76
C ILE A 207 2.67 5.12 -22.00
N ASN A 208 2.00 5.86 -22.89
CA ASN A 208 2.51 6.13 -24.24
C ASN A 208 2.91 7.59 -24.50
N ARG A 209 2.52 8.56 -23.66
CA ARG A 209 2.83 9.99 -23.90
C ARG A 209 3.88 10.52 -22.92
N GLY A 210 4.64 11.49 -23.36
CA GLY A 210 5.74 12.07 -22.57
C GLY A 210 6.84 11.05 -22.29
N LEU A 211 7.30 10.98 -21.05
CA LEU A 211 8.23 9.95 -20.60
C LEU A 211 7.52 8.59 -20.57
N ASN A 212 8.09 7.58 -21.24
CA ASN A 212 7.52 6.23 -21.22
C ASN A 212 7.55 5.64 -19.81
N ALA A 213 6.41 5.12 -19.34
CA ALA A 213 6.29 4.41 -18.07
C ALA A 213 6.16 2.89 -18.32
N ALA A 214 6.84 2.09 -17.52
CA ALA A 214 6.66 0.64 -17.55
C ALA A 214 5.31 0.26 -16.93
N THR A 215 4.51 -0.56 -17.60
CA THR A 215 3.32 -1.12 -16.99
C THR A 215 3.70 -2.20 -15.98
N PHE A 216 3.14 -2.16 -14.77
CA PHE A 216 3.37 -3.17 -13.76
C PHE A 216 2.09 -3.58 -13.06
N GLY A 217 2.10 -4.77 -12.43
CA GLY A 217 0.97 -5.31 -11.70
C GLY A 217 1.31 -5.50 -10.22
N TYR A 218 0.38 -6.12 -9.50
CA TYR A 218 0.45 -6.24 -8.04
C TYR A 218 1.60 -7.11 -7.55
N ARG A 219 2.11 -8.08 -8.34
CA ARG A 219 3.33 -8.83 -7.97
C ARG A 219 4.55 -7.91 -7.83
N THR A 220 4.70 -6.97 -8.75
CA THR A 220 5.74 -5.94 -8.65
C THR A 220 5.45 -4.93 -7.52
N TRP A 221 4.19 -4.54 -7.32
CA TRP A 221 3.76 -3.70 -6.21
C TRP A 221 4.15 -4.30 -4.86
N ASP A 222 3.86 -5.60 -4.66
CA ASP A 222 4.14 -6.32 -3.42
C ASP A 222 5.65 -6.39 -3.14
N ALA A 223 6.47 -6.62 -4.18
CA ALA A 223 7.93 -6.63 -4.04
C ALA A 223 8.51 -5.24 -3.72
N LEU A 224 8.06 -4.20 -4.43
CA LEU A 224 8.50 -2.81 -4.21
C LEU A 224 8.12 -2.30 -2.81
N SER A 225 6.89 -2.58 -2.37
CA SER A 225 6.43 -2.18 -1.03
C SER A 225 7.11 -2.98 0.09
N ALA A 226 7.45 -4.26 -0.14
CA ALA A 226 8.26 -5.03 0.79
C ALA A 226 9.65 -4.43 0.95
N GLU A 227 10.32 -4.11 -0.17
CA GLU A 227 11.63 -3.48 -0.19
C GLU A 227 11.63 -2.08 0.48
N ALA A 228 10.52 -1.34 0.34
CA ALA A 228 10.29 -0.07 1.02
C ALA A 228 9.95 -0.22 2.52
N GLY A 229 9.73 -1.44 3.01
CA GLY A 229 9.33 -1.68 4.40
C GLY A 229 7.90 -1.24 4.72
N THR A 230 7.04 -1.11 3.71
CA THR A 230 5.66 -0.63 3.84
C THR A 230 4.72 -1.79 4.15
N PRO A 231 4.04 -1.83 5.31
CA PRO A 231 3.03 -2.83 5.60
C PRO A 231 1.78 -2.61 4.74
N LEU A 232 1.17 -3.70 4.29
CA LEU A 232 -0.04 -3.72 3.46
C LEU A 232 -1.18 -4.47 4.17
N PHE A 233 -2.43 -4.13 3.83
CA PHE A 233 -3.61 -4.74 4.42
C PHE A 233 -3.64 -6.26 4.25
N GLU A 234 -3.34 -6.70 3.07
CA GLU A 234 -3.37 -8.12 2.67
C GLU A 234 -2.39 -9.01 3.47
N TYR A 235 -1.31 -8.43 4.02
CA TYR A 235 -0.23 -9.18 4.66
C TYR A 235 -0.04 -8.85 6.15
N GLU A 236 0.07 -7.58 6.51
CA GLU A 236 0.52 -7.17 7.83
C GLU A 236 -0.55 -6.46 8.67
N LEU A 237 -1.50 -5.72 8.04
CA LEU A 237 -2.38 -4.81 8.78
C LEU A 237 -3.56 -5.55 9.41
N ALA A 238 -4.27 -6.40 8.68
CA ALA A 238 -5.53 -6.99 9.13
C ALA A 238 -5.43 -7.64 10.52
N GLY A 239 -6.25 -7.20 11.47
CA GLY A 239 -6.31 -7.70 12.85
C GLY A 239 -5.12 -7.32 13.74
N THR A 240 -4.10 -6.63 13.20
CA THR A 240 -2.90 -6.22 13.97
C THR A 240 -3.14 -4.85 14.64
N VAL A 241 -2.64 -4.67 15.86
CA VAL A 241 -2.68 -3.37 16.54
C VAL A 241 -1.66 -2.43 15.89
N PRO A 242 -2.01 -1.18 15.52
CA PRO A 242 -1.14 -0.25 14.80
C PRO A 242 0.24 -0.05 15.41
N ASN A 243 0.33 -0.02 16.75
CA ASN A 243 1.59 0.11 17.47
C ASN A 243 2.58 -1.04 17.18
N VAL A 244 2.09 -2.26 16.89
CA VAL A 244 2.92 -3.42 16.54
C VAL A 244 3.63 -3.20 15.21
N LEU A 245 2.96 -2.50 14.28
CA LEU A 245 3.50 -2.15 12.97
C LEU A 245 4.22 -0.80 12.97
N GLY A 246 4.25 -0.09 14.09
CA GLY A 246 4.87 1.23 14.17
C GLY A 246 4.20 2.29 13.28
N LEU A 247 2.92 2.14 12.97
CA LEU A 247 2.14 3.04 12.09
C LEU A 247 1.74 4.32 12.81
N ARG A 248 2.67 5.25 12.95
CA ARG A 248 2.40 6.52 13.64
C ARG A 248 1.68 7.54 12.78
N ASN A 249 1.92 7.55 11.48
CA ASN A 249 1.29 8.47 10.53
C ASN A 249 -0.22 8.24 10.35
N ALA A 250 -0.71 7.05 10.71
CA ALA A 250 -2.13 6.68 10.65
C ALA A 250 -2.90 7.06 11.92
N LEU A 251 -2.25 7.64 12.94
CA LEU A 251 -2.82 7.87 14.26
C LEU A 251 -2.69 9.35 14.66
N ASP A 252 -3.81 9.99 15.01
CA ASP A 252 -3.79 11.28 15.71
C ASP A 252 -4.02 11.03 17.20
N PHE A 253 -2.97 11.15 18.00
CA PHE A 253 -3.01 10.96 19.47
C PHE A 253 -3.69 12.11 20.22
N GLU A 254 -3.96 13.24 19.55
CA GLU A 254 -4.56 14.43 20.14
C GLU A 254 -6.04 14.61 19.78
N LYS A 255 -6.55 13.78 18.84
CA LYS A 255 -7.96 13.84 18.46
C LYS A 255 -8.91 13.25 19.53
N GLY A 256 -10.20 13.51 19.37
CA GLY A 256 -11.28 12.93 20.18
C GLY A 256 -11.35 11.40 20.12
N CYS A 257 -12.35 10.83 20.80
CA CYS A 257 -12.52 9.39 20.88
C CYS A 257 -12.85 8.76 19.52
N TYR A 258 -12.22 7.62 19.25
CA TYR A 258 -12.57 6.69 18.18
C TYR A 258 -12.51 5.25 18.71
N VAL A 259 -13.10 4.30 18.00
CA VAL A 259 -13.10 2.88 18.41
C VAL A 259 -11.68 2.34 18.48
N GLY A 260 -11.33 1.58 19.53
CA GLY A 260 -10.00 0.99 19.74
C GLY A 260 -8.92 1.92 20.31
N GLN A 261 -9.19 3.23 20.44
CA GLN A 261 -8.23 4.24 20.94
C GLN A 261 -7.63 3.88 22.30
N GLU A 262 -8.41 3.30 23.23
CA GLU A 262 -7.89 2.95 24.57
C GLU A 262 -6.74 1.96 24.48
N VAL A 263 -6.84 0.96 23.61
CA VAL A 263 -5.79 -0.05 23.44
C VAL A 263 -4.54 0.58 22.82
N VAL A 264 -4.71 1.36 21.74
CA VAL A 264 -3.62 2.08 21.06
C VAL A 264 -2.89 3.00 22.03
N SER A 265 -3.61 3.83 22.78
CA SER A 265 -3.05 4.77 23.75
C SER A 265 -2.37 4.05 24.91
N ARG A 266 -2.92 2.93 25.38
CA ARG A 266 -2.29 2.13 26.44
C ARG A 266 -0.95 1.56 26.01
N VAL A 267 -0.86 0.99 24.82
CA VAL A 267 0.40 0.45 24.28
C VAL A 267 1.41 1.58 24.09
N GLU A 268 1.00 2.74 23.58
CA GLU A 268 1.87 3.93 23.44
C GLU A 268 2.42 4.39 24.79
N ASN A 269 1.56 4.50 25.81
CA ASN A 269 1.94 4.95 27.14
C ASN A 269 2.79 3.93 27.92
N GLN A 270 2.71 2.63 27.60
CA GLN A 270 3.56 1.57 28.16
C GLN A 270 4.95 1.53 27.52
N GLY A 271 5.17 2.30 26.45
CA GLY A 271 6.45 2.54 25.81
C GLY A 271 6.85 1.57 24.72
N ARG A 272 6.22 0.39 24.57
CA ARG A 272 6.52 -0.55 23.48
C ARG A 272 5.43 -1.61 23.27
N PRO A 273 5.21 -2.05 22.02
CA PRO A 273 4.35 -3.18 21.71
C PRO A 273 5.02 -4.52 22.07
N SER A 274 4.25 -5.61 22.01
CA SER A 274 4.77 -6.97 22.25
C SER A 274 5.60 -7.52 21.08
N ARG A 275 5.30 -7.08 19.86
CA ARG A 275 6.00 -7.45 18.62
C ARG A 275 6.37 -6.21 17.84
N ARG A 276 7.26 -6.38 16.85
CA ARG A 276 7.64 -5.36 15.88
C ARG A 276 7.81 -5.96 14.49
N LEU A 277 7.58 -5.15 13.46
CA LEU A 277 7.89 -5.48 12.08
C LEU A 277 9.37 -5.21 11.81
N VAL A 278 10.05 -6.16 11.18
CA VAL A 278 11.48 -6.07 10.84
C VAL A 278 11.74 -6.53 9.42
N GLY A 279 12.86 -6.09 8.85
CA GLY A 279 13.41 -6.59 7.59
C GLY A 279 14.39 -7.76 7.83
N LEU A 280 14.34 -8.76 6.96
CA LEU A 280 15.29 -9.88 6.92
C LEU A 280 15.84 -10.02 5.52
N ALA A 281 17.17 -10.05 5.37
CA ALA A 281 17.82 -10.59 4.18
C ALA A 281 17.88 -12.11 4.31
N LEU A 282 17.47 -12.84 3.27
CA LEU A 282 17.39 -14.31 3.29
C LEU A 282 18.67 -14.91 2.67
N ASP A 283 19.81 -14.71 3.34
CA ASP A 283 21.16 -15.02 2.82
C ASP A 283 21.30 -16.44 2.31
N GLY A 284 20.66 -17.41 2.99
CA GLY A 284 20.71 -18.80 2.60
C GLY A 284 19.93 -19.17 1.32
N LEU A 285 19.15 -18.22 0.75
CA LEU A 285 18.41 -18.40 -0.50
C LEU A 285 19.07 -17.64 -1.69
N ALA A 286 20.09 -16.83 -1.46
CA ALA A 286 20.69 -16.00 -2.49
C ALA A 286 21.18 -16.81 -3.72
N ASP A 287 21.87 -17.95 -3.48
CA ASP A 287 22.33 -18.82 -4.57
C ASP A 287 21.16 -19.43 -5.34
N ALA A 288 20.14 -19.95 -4.65
CA ALA A 288 18.97 -20.58 -5.28
C ALA A 288 18.17 -19.56 -6.13
N ILE A 289 18.00 -18.33 -5.64
CA ILE A 289 17.38 -17.25 -6.40
C ILE A 289 18.24 -16.85 -7.60
N GLY A 290 19.57 -16.78 -7.42
CA GLY A 290 20.53 -16.45 -8.49
C GLY A 290 20.61 -17.48 -9.62
N GLU A 291 20.26 -18.75 -9.33
CA GLU A 291 20.21 -19.82 -10.33
C GLU A 291 18.91 -19.82 -11.16
N ILE A 292 17.88 -19.09 -10.75
CA ILE A 292 16.63 -18.96 -11.53
C ILE A 292 16.93 -18.15 -12.79
N ASP A 293 16.63 -18.74 -13.94
CA ASP A 293 16.77 -18.03 -15.23
C ASP A 293 15.87 -16.79 -15.21
N GLY A 294 16.42 -15.63 -15.52
CA GLY A 294 15.67 -14.36 -15.60
C GLY A 294 14.56 -14.35 -16.65
N ASP A 295 14.45 -15.41 -17.46
CA ASP A 295 13.35 -15.68 -18.37
C ASP A 295 12.35 -16.73 -17.84
N ALA A 296 12.57 -17.25 -16.61
CA ALA A 296 11.64 -18.17 -15.96
C ALA A 296 10.27 -17.53 -15.68
N GLU A 297 9.26 -18.37 -15.50
CA GLU A 297 7.95 -17.92 -15.03
C GLU A 297 8.07 -17.37 -13.60
N PRO A 298 7.32 -16.32 -13.25
CA PRO A 298 7.42 -15.66 -11.94
C PRO A 298 7.20 -16.60 -10.74
N ASP A 299 6.36 -17.61 -10.88
CA ASP A 299 6.04 -18.58 -9.82
C ASP A 299 7.27 -19.41 -9.35
N ARG A 300 8.34 -19.45 -10.17
CA ARG A 300 9.60 -20.12 -9.78
C ARG A 300 10.28 -19.45 -8.60
N TYR A 301 10.08 -18.16 -8.41
CA TYR A 301 10.58 -17.45 -7.23
C TYR A 301 9.76 -17.78 -5.98
N ASP A 302 8.44 -17.95 -6.15
CA ASP A 302 7.53 -18.31 -5.06
C ASP A 302 7.83 -19.73 -4.52
N ASP A 303 8.29 -20.65 -5.38
CA ASP A 303 8.72 -22.01 -5.02
C ASP A 303 9.93 -22.03 -4.06
N VAL A 304 10.72 -20.95 -4.02
CA VAL A 304 11.95 -20.85 -3.22
C VAL A 304 11.77 -19.98 -1.97
N LEU A 305 10.92 -18.96 -2.06
CA LEU A 305 10.72 -17.99 -0.98
C LEU A 305 9.88 -18.56 0.17
N PRO A 306 10.11 -18.12 1.43
CA PRO A 306 9.24 -18.53 2.53
C PRO A 306 7.82 -18.00 2.36
N THR A 307 6.84 -18.86 2.64
CA THR A 307 5.44 -18.48 2.66
C THR A 307 5.09 -17.67 3.92
N PRO A 308 4.04 -16.83 3.89
CA PRO A 308 3.52 -16.18 5.09
C PRO A 308 3.26 -17.20 6.22
N GLY A 309 3.66 -16.85 7.46
CA GLY A 309 3.61 -17.74 8.61
C GLY A 309 4.86 -18.63 8.81
N ALA A 310 5.83 -18.59 7.90
CA ALA A 310 7.10 -19.29 8.08
C ALA A 310 7.80 -18.80 9.36
N ALA A 311 8.21 -19.74 10.23
CA ALA A 311 8.76 -19.42 11.54
C ALA A 311 10.14 -18.76 11.43
N VAL A 312 10.34 -17.72 12.22
CA VAL A 312 11.62 -17.00 12.39
C VAL A 312 12.22 -17.42 13.73
N PHE A 313 13.50 -17.77 13.72
CA PHE A 313 14.28 -18.16 14.89
C PHE A 313 15.42 -17.17 15.14
N ASP A 314 15.80 -17.04 16.42
CA ASP A 314 17.03 -16.40 16.87
C ASP A 314 17.79 -17.44 17.72
N GLY A 315 18.80 -18.07 17.13
CA GLY A 315 19.34 -19.33 17.62
C GLY A 315 18.28 -20.44 17.63
N ASP A 316 18.11 -21.13 18.76
CA ASP A 316 17.11 -22.20 18.92
C ASP A 316 15.71 -21.69 19.29
N ALA A 317 15.53 -20.39 19.49
CA ALA A 317 14.28 -19.83 19.98
C ALA A 317 13.41 -19.30 18.82
N ALA A 318 12.19 -19.81 18.68
CA ALA A 318 11.21 -19.20 17.78
C ALA A 318 10.83 -17.80 18.30
N VAL A 319 11.06 -16.77 17.50
CA VAL A 319 10.87 -15.37 17.86
C VAL A 319 9.76 -14.67 17.08
N GLY A 320 9.29 -15.25 15.99
CA GLY A 320 8.25 -14.64 15.16
C GLY A 320 7.95 -15.45 13.91
N GLU A 321 7.39 -14.76 12.95
CA GLU A 321 6.93 -15.34 11.67
C GLU A 321 7.14 -14.36 10.53
N VAL A 322 7.43 -14.86 9.34
CA VAL A 322 7.45 -14.09 8.09
C VAL A 322 6.03 -13.68 7.74
N THR A 323 5.84 -12.42 7.38
CA THR A 323 4.56 -11.91 6.88
C THR A 323 4.52 -11.90 5.37
N ARG A 324 5.65 -11.55 4.73
CA ARG A 324 5.78 -11.48 3.28
C ARG A 324 7.24 -11.62 2.87
N ALA A 325 7.49 -12.32 1.76
CA ALA A 325 8.81 -12.41 1.15
C ALA A 325 8.77 -12.02 -0.32
N ALA A 326 9.88 -11.53 -0.85
CA ALA A 326 10.01 -11.13 -2.24
C ALA A 326 11.48 -11.17 -2.69
N VAL A 327 11.69 -11.13 -4.00
CA VAL A 327 13.01 -10.74 -4.54
C VAL A 327 13.03 -9.22 -4.64
N GLY A 328 13.99 -8.59 -3.96
CA GLY A 328 14.12 -7.12 -3.94
C GLY A 328 14.35 -6.55 -5.32
N PRO A 329 13.49 -5.62 -5.80
CA PRO A 329 13.63 -5.07 -7.16
C PRO A 329 14.94 -4.30 -7.42
N ALA A 330 15.54 -3.69 -6.40
CA ALA A 330 16.78 -2.95 -6.53
C ALA A 330 18.01 -3.89 -6.55
N SER A 331 18.14 -4.76 -5.54
CA SER A 331 19.32 -5.63 -5.36
C SER A 331 19.24 -6.92 -6.19
N GLY A 332 18.05 -7.49 -6.32
CA GLY A 332 17.84 -8.85 -6.83
C GLY A 332 17.99 -9.93 -5.75
N ASP A 333 18.18 -9.54 -4.49
CA ASP A 333 18.34 -10.47 -3.38
C ASP A 333 17.00 -10.85 -2.74
N PRO A 334 16.87 -12.05 -2.16
CA PRO A 334 15.67 -12.45 -1.45
C PRO A 334 15.57 -11.74 -0.09
N ILE A 335 14.43 -11.07 0.14
CA ILE A 335 14.12 -10.33 1.35
C ILE A 335 12.80 -10.79 1.96
N ALA A 336 12.60 -10.54 3.26
CA ALA A 336 11.31 -10.76 3.91
C ALA A 336 11.00 -9.66 4.92
N LEU A 337 9.71 -9.40 5.09
CA LEU A 337 9.17 -8.71 6.27
C LEU A 337 8.72 -9.77 7.28
N ALA A 338 8.96 -9.52 8.56
CA ALA A 338 8.61 -10.45 9.63
C ALA A 338 8.10 -9.74 10.88
N LEU A 339 7.09 -10.31 11.52
CA LEU A 339 6.64 -9.89 12.85
C LEU A 339 7.34 -10.72 13.92
N VAL A 340 8.22 -10.09 14.67
CA VAL A 340 9.00 -10.75 15.71
C VAL A 340 8.71 -10.16 17.10
N ARG A 341 9.03 -10.89 18.18
CA ARG A 341 8.98 -10.34 19.53
C ARG A 341 9.81 -9.05 19.60
N PHE A 342 9.26 -8.04 20.26
CA PHE A 342 9.89 -6.71 20.29
C PHE A 342 11.32 -6.72 20.88
N ASP A 343 11.57 -7.59 21.85
CA ASP A 343 12.84 -7.73 22.56
C ASP A 343 13.80 -8.79 21.99
N ALA A 344 13.45 -9.43 20.86
CA ALA A 344 14.34 -10.35 20.17
C ALA A 344 15.62 -9.63 19.71
N ALA A 345 16.78 -10.21 20.01
CA ALA A 345 18.09 -9.62 19.70
C ALA A 345 18.41 -9.68 18.20
N LEU A 346 17.94 -10.75 17.53
CA LEU A 346 18.13 -11.01 16.11
C LEU A 346 19.61 -11.13 15.70
N ASP A 347 20.43 -11.74 16.56
CA ASP A 347 21.88 -11.90 16.35
C ASP A 347 22.22 -13.13 15.47
N ALA A 348 21.35 -14.18 15.52
CA ALA A 348 21.55 -15.44 14.79
C ALA A 348 20.23 -15.88 14.17
N VAL A 349 19.79 -15.14 13.15
CA VAL A 349 18.46 -15.30 12.55
C VAL A 349 18.46 -16.45 11.54
N SER A 350 17.43 -17.29 11.61
CA SER A 350 17.08 -18.24 10.55
C SER A 350 15.57 -18.25 10.30
N VAL A 351 15.19 -18.66 9.10
CA VAL A 351 13.78 -18.79 8.66
C VAL A 351 13.55 -20.23 8.25
N ARG A 352 12.40 -20.81 8.65
CA ARG A 352 12.04 -22.18 8.24
C ARG A 352 11.34 -22.18 6.88
N VAL A 353 12.02 -22.74 5.86
CA VAL A 353 11.50 -22.89 4.50
C VAL A 353 11.44 -24.39 4.19
N ASP A 354 10.27 -24.92 3.87
CA ASP A 354 10.03 -26.35 3.55
C ASP A 354 10.62 -27.34 4.58
N GLY A 355 10.61 -26.94 5.85
CA GLY A 355 11.12 -27.76 6.96
C GLY A 355 12.63 -27.65 7.19
N ALA A 356 13.38 -26.95 6.35
CA ALA A 356 14.79 -26.63 6.55
C ALA A 356 14.95 -25.24 7.17
N GLU A 357 16.02 -25.03 7.94
CA GLU A 357 16.40 -23.71 8.44
C GLU A 357 17.35 -23.06 7.46
N VAL A 358 16.96 -21.86 6.98
CA VAL A 358 17.69 -21.05 6.05
C VAL A 358 18.26 -19.85 6.79
N ALA A 359 19.55 -19.59 6.64
CA ALA A 359 20.22 -18.45 7.25
C ALA A 359 19.64 -17.13 6.77
N ALA A 360 19.43 -16.21 7.71
CA ALA A 360 18.96 -14.87 7.42
C ALA A 360 19.70 -13.87 8.31
N SER A 361 19.71 -12.59 7.88
CA SER A 361 20.23 -11.48 8.68
C SER A 361 19.18 -10.40 8.86
N HIS A 362 19.21 -9.75 10.04
CA HIS A 362 18.33 -8.62 10.33
C HIS A 362 18.83 -7.37 9.59
N GLU A 363 17.96 -6.79 8.79
CA GLU A 363 18.24 -5.57 8.04
C GLU A 363 17.34 -4.42 8.48
N ALA A 364 17.89 -3.20 8.44
CA ALA A 364 17.12 -1.99 8.70
C ALA A 364 16.13 -1.72 7.57
N LEU A 365 14.92 -1.27 7.92
CA LEU A 365 13.95 -0.81 6.94
C LEU A 365 14.09 0.71 6.68
N PRO A 366 13.95 1.16 5.42
CA PRO A 366 13.74 0.35 4.22
C PRO A 366 15.01 -0.40 3.81
N PHE A 367 14.88 -1.48 3.02
CA PHE A 367 16.04 -2.21 2.49
C PHE A 367 16.88 -1.37 1.52
N VAL A 368 16.25 -0.41 0.85
CA VAL A 368 16.92 0.51 -0.07
C VAL A 368 16.40 1.94 0.11
N ASP A 369 17.28 2.91 -0.09
CA ASP A 369 16.89 4.32 -0.17
C ASP A 369 16.38 4.62 -1.58
N GLY A 370 15.08 4.90 -1.70
CA GLY A 370 14.46 5.36 -2.95
C GLY A 370 14.44 6.88 -3.06
N SER A 371 13.71 7.40 -4.06
CA SER A 371 13.53 8.85 -4.26
C SER A 371 12.64 9.49 -3.18
N ALA A 372 11.84 8.70 -2.48
CA ALA A 372 11.04 9.10 -1.34
C ALA A 372 11.05 8.01 -0.26
N ARG A 373 10.60 8.36 0.93
CA ARG A 373 10.47 7.42 2.04
C ARG A 373 9.01 7.16 2.35
N SER A 374 8.63 5.90 2.49
CA SER A 374 7.26 5.54 2.85
C SER A 374 6.85 6.18 4.18
N ALA A 375 5.72 6.89 4.19
CA ALA A 375 5.16 7.43 5.42
C ALA A 375 4.65 6.33 6.37
N ARG A 376 4.46 5.11 5.88
CA ARG A 376 4.05 3.93 6.64
C ARG A 376 5.21 3.08 7.15
N LEU A 377 6.44 3.55 6.96
CA LEU A 377 7.62 2.85 7.48
C LEU A 377 7.55 2.72 9.01
N PRO A 378 7.77 1.51 9.56
CA PRO A 378 7.68 1.27 11.00
C PRO A 378 8.52 2.25 11.82
N THR A 379 7.87 2.94 12.76
CA THR A 379 8.55 3.86 13.69
C THR A 379 8.15 3.53 15.11
N TYR A 380 9.12 3.15 15.93
CA TYR A 380 8.91 2.77 17.31
C TYR A 380 9.51 3.82 18.26
N PRO A 381 8.90 4.03 19.47
CA PRO A 381 9.46 4.92 20.48
C PRO A 381 10.88 4.48 20.86
N GLU A 382 11.80 5.44 20.89
CA GLU A 382 13.13 5.23 21.46
C GLU A 382 13.02 4.93 22.97
N ARG A 383 13.93 4.12 23.51
CA ARG A 383 13.97 3.75 24.94
C ARG A 383 14.43 4.91 25.82
#